data_a8d3833dd8729e9c679186094d809bd5
#
_entry.id   a8d3833dd8729e9c679186094d809bd5
#
_cell.length_a   1.000
_cell.length_b   1.000
_cell.length_c   1.000
_cell.angle_alpha   90.00
_cell.angle_beta   90.00
_cell.angle_gamma   90.00
#
_symmetry.space_group_name_H-M   'P 1'
#
loop_
_entity.id
_entity.type
_entity.pdbx_description
1 polymer ?
#
loop_
_entity_poly.entity_id
_entity_poly.type
_entity_poly.pdbx_seq_one_letter_code
_entity_poly.pdbx_strand_id
1 'polypeptide(L)'
;MSAPNIALDSIIELQRQYRFQYEEAQKAYVLLYPEGLIRMEGSAGEILKRVDGKTSVEGIVQDLQRTFPGVELRQDVIDFLEVAYGKGWIRTK
;
A
#
# COMPACT_ATOMS: atom_id res chain seq x y z
N MET A 1 9.23 -0.67 22.68
CA MET A 1 8.40 -0.69 21.48
C MET A 1 8.55 0.61 20.74
N SER A 2 8.91 0.54 19.47
CA SER A 2 9.11 1.75 18.69
C SER A 2 7.76 2.33 18.27
N ALA A 3 7.71 3.65 18.09
CA ALA A 3 6.54 4.30 17.55
C ALA A 3 6.36 3.89 16.09
N PRO A 4 5.13 3.87 15.59
CA PRO A 4 4.92 3.58 14.18
C PRO A 4 5.53 4.68 13.31
N ASN A 5 6.04 4.28 12.15
CA ASN A 5 6.64 5.22 11.19
C ASN A 5 5.58 6.00 10.43
N ILE A 6 4.33 5.57 10.49
CA ILE A 6 3.26 6.09 9.67
C ILE A 6 2.11 6.52 10.58
N ALA A 7 1.62 7.73 10.38
CA ALA A 7 0.45 8.24 11.08
C ALA A 7 -0.76 8.19 10.16
N LEU A 8 -1.96 8.25 10.75
CA LEU A 8 -3.19 8.21 9.96
C LEU A 8 -3.29 9.39 8.97
N ASP A 9 -2.69 10.52 9.29
CA ASP A 9 -2.72 11.68 8.40
C ASP A 9 -1.52 11.73 7.45
N SER A 10 -0.62 10.74 7.52
CA SER A 10 0.51 10.70 6.59
C SER A 10 0.03 10.45 5.17
N ILE A 11 0.58 11.22 4.24
CA ILE A 11 0.37 10.99 2.81
C ILE A 11 1.42 10.00 2.34
N ILE A 12 1.00 8.97 1.64
CA ILE A 12 1.88 7.85 1.27
C ILE A 12 2.14 7.89 -0.24
N GLU A 13 3.38 7.64 -0.62
CA GLU A 13 3.73 7.51 -2.03
C GLU A 13 4.76 6.41 -2.21
N LEU A 14 4.84 5.85 -3.43
CA LEU A 14 5.86 4.85 -3.75
C LEU A 14 7.24 5.50 -3.82
N GLN A 15 8.26 4.75 -3.42
CA GLN A 15 9.62 5.17 -3.67
C GLN A 15 9.87 5.18 -5.17
N ARG A 16 10.81 6.01 -5.62
CA ARG A 16 11.01 6.31 -7.04
C ARG A 16 11.36 5.10 -7.91
N GLN A 17 12.05 4.13 -7.35
CA GLN A 17 12.50 2.95 -8.10
C GLN A 17 11.40 1.91 -8.31
N TYR A 18 10.22 2.11 -7.72
CA TYR A 18 9.15 1.13 -7.80
C TYR A 18 8.02 1.62 -8.69
N ARG A 19 7.39 0.65 -9.40
CA ARG A 19 6.18 0.89 -10.17
C ARG A 19 5.14 -0.13 -9.77
N PHE A 20 3.91 0.31 -9.61
CA PHE A 20 2.81 -0.57 -9.27
C PHE A 20 1.91 -0.70 -10.49
N GLN A 21 1.61 -1.95 -10.90
CA GLN A 21 0.73 -2.16 -12.04
C GLN A 21 0.06 -3.53 -11.95
N TYR A 22 -1.01 -3.69 -12.73
CA TYR A 22 -1.64 -4.99 -12.89
C TYR A 22 -0.94 -5.73 -14.04
N GLU A 23 -0.53 -6.96 -13.77
CA GLU A 23 0.18 -7.76 -14.76
C GLU A 23 -0.72 -8.88 -15.27
N GLU A 24 -1.11 -8.79 -16.56
CA GLU A 24 -2.02 -9.78 -17.14
C GLU A 24 -1.47 -11.19 -17.11
N ALA A 25 -0.17 -11.35 -17.41
CA ALA A 25 0.45 -12.66 -17.41
C ALA A 25 0.42 -13.33 -16.04
N GLN A 26 0.51 -12.51 -15.00
CA GLN A 26 0.46 -12.99 -13.62
C GLN A 26 -0.96 -13.03 -13.07
N LYS A 27 -1.87 -12.33 -13.73
CA LYS A 27 -3.25 -12.10 -13.24
C LYS A 27 -3.25 -11.57 -11.82
N ALA A 28 -2.36 -10.61 -11.57
CA ALA A 28 -2.16 -10.06 -10.24
C ALA A 28 -1.51 -8.69 -10.32
N TYR A 29 -1.68 -7.90 -9.28
CA TYR A 29 -0.91 -6.68 -9.13
C TYR A 29 0.53 -7.02 -8.78
N VAL A 30 1.45 -6.24 -9.30
CA VAL A 30 2.87 -6.42 -9.03
C VAL A 30 3.52 -5.09 -8.72
N LEU A 31 4.57 -5.16 -7.90
CA LEU A 31 5.44 -4.04 -7.63
C LEU A 31 6.74 -4.30 -8.38
N LEU A 32 7.03 -3.47 -9.37
CA LEU A 32 8.19 -3.64 -10.24
C LEU A 32 9.35 -2.79 -9.75
N TYR A 33 10.56 -3.33 -9.84
CA TYR A 33 11.77 -2.60 -9.53
C TYR A 33 12.88 -3.12 -10.46
N PRO A 34 14.06 -2.43 -10.51
CA PRO A 34 15.06 -2.80 -11.51
C PRO A 34 15.49 -4.27 -11.51
N GLU A 35 15.52 -4.92 -10.35
CA GLU A 35 15.98 -6.30 -10.24
C GLU A 35 14.88 -7.34 -10.37
N GLY A 36 13.62 -6.93 -10.51
CA GLY A 36 12.55 -7.91 -10.63
C GLY A 36 11.17 -7.37 -10.30
N LEU A 37 10.32 -8.27 -9.84
CA LEU A 37 8.96 -7.91 -9.44
C LEU A 37 8.55 -8.68 -8.19
N ILE A 38 7.58 -8.10 -7.49
CA ILE A 38 6.99 -8.70 -6.29
C ILE A 38 5.48 -8.75 -6.52
N ARG A 39 4.91 -9.96 -6.41
CA ARG A 39 3.45 -10.10 -6.52
C ARG A 39 2.80 -9.58 -5.25
N MET A 40 1.72 -8.80 -5.44
CA MET A 40 0.95 -8.26 -4.34
C MET A 40 -0.38 -8.98 -4.30
N GLU A 41 -0.46 -10.00 -3.44
CA GLU A 41 -1.64 -10.84 -3.38
C GLU A 41 -2.61 -10.35 -2.31
N GLY A 42 -3.89 -10.69 -2.48
CA GLY A 42 -4.91 -10.36 -1.52
C GLY A 42 -5.06 -8.87 -1.33
N SER A 43 -5.15 -8.46 -0.07
CA SER A 43 -5.37 -7.05 0.26
C SER A 43 -4.17 -6.16 -0.07
N ALA A 44 -2.97 -6.73 -0.20
CA ALA A 44 -1.77 -5.93 -0.50
C ALA A 44 -1.94 -5.15 -1.81
N GLY A 45 -2.46 -5.81 -2.84
CA GLY A 45 -2.70 -5.15 -4.12
C GLY A 45 -3.71 -4.03 -4.00
N GLU A 46 -4.79 -4.26 -3.26
CA GLU A 46 -5.83 -3.25 -3.09
C GLU A 46 -5.32 -2.04 -2.31
N ILE A 47 -4.46 -2.27 -1.33
CA ILE A 47 -3.91 -1.16 -0.56
C ILE A 47 -2.95 -0.34 -1.42
N LEU A 48 -2.01 -0.98 -2.10
CA LEU A 48 -1.04 -0.26 -2.93
C LEU A 48 -1.69 0.46 -4.10
N LYS A 49 -2.78 -0.08 -4.62
CA LYS A 49 -3.53 0.57 -5.68
C LYS A 49 -3.97 1.98 -5.30
N ARG A 50 -4.13 2.25 -4.02
CA ARG A 50 -4.59 3.53 -3.51
C ARG A 50 -3.48 4.45 -3.02
N VAL A 51 -2.23 4.01 -3.15
CA VAL A 51 -1.06 4.83 -2.80
C VAL A 51 -0.72 5.70 -3.99
N ASP A 52 -1.05 6.98 -3.91
CA ASP A 52 -0.97 7.90 -5.05
C ASP A 52 -0.20 9.20 -4.77
N GLY A 53 0.40 9.32 -3.60
CA GLY A 53 1.11 10.53 -3.23
C GLY A 53 0.22 11.69 -2.85
N LYS A 54 -1.08 11.45 -2.74
CA LYS A 54 -2.07 12.49 -2.42
C LYS A 54 -3.01 12.07 -1.31
N THR A 55 -3.21 10.77 -1.12
CA THR A 55 -4.17 10.21 -0.17
C THR A 55 -3.47 9.84 1.12
N SER A 56 -4.07 10.20 2.25
CA SER A 56 -3.53 9.83 3.56
C SER A 56 -3.83 8.37 3.87
N VAL A 57 -3.17 7.84 4.89
CA VAL A 57 -3.46 6.49 5.40
C VAL A 57 -4.95 6.36 5.73
N GLU A 58 -5.51 7.37 6.42
CA GLU A 58 -6.93 7.36 6.77
C GLU A 58 -7.80 7.35 5.51
N GLY A 59 -7.40 8.11 4.49
CA GLY A 59 -8.12 8.14 3.22
C GLY A 59 -8.12 6.77 2.54
N ILE A 60 -7.00 6.07 2.59
CA ILE A 60 -6.90 4.72 2.04
C ILE A 60 -7.84 3.77 2.78
N VAL A 61 -7.84 3.84 4.11
CA VAL A 61 -8.73 3.02 4.93
C VAL A 61 -10.20 3.29 4.57
N GLN A 62 -10.57 4.57 4.48
CA GLN A 62 -11.94 4.95 4.18
C GLN A 62 -12.38 4.45 2.82
N ASP A 63 -11.52 4.58 1.82
CA ASP A 63 -11.84 4.13 0.47
C ASP A 63 -12.02 2.62 0.42
N LEU A 64 -11.13 1.89 1.10
CA LEU A 64 -11.24 0.44 1.16
C LEU A 64 -12.51 -0.01 1.89
N GLN A 65 -12.88 0.69 2.95
CA GLN A 65 -14.09 0.34 3.69
C GLN A 65 -15.36 0.60 2.87
N ARG A 66 -15.34 1.62 2.01
CA ARG A 66 -16.45 1.85 1.09
C ARG A 66 -16.54 0.76 0.04
N THR A 67 -15.39 0.29 -0.43
CA THR A 67 -15.33 -0.75 -1.48
C THR A 67 -15.69 -2.12 -0.93
N PHE A 68 -15.31 -2.40 0.32
CA PHE A 68 -15.53 -3.69 0.97
C PHE A 68 -16.27 -3.48 2.29
N PRO A 69 -17.57 -3.15 2.22
CA PRO A 69 -18.35 -2.87 3.44
C PRO A 69 -18.48 -4.11 4.30
N GLY A 70 -18.51 -3.90 5.60
CA GLY A 70 -18.68 -5.01 6.55
C GLY A 70 -17.38 -5.67 6.97
N VAL A 71 -16.25 -5.26 6.41
CA VAL A 71 -14.94 -5.80 6.78
C VAL A 71 -14.15 -4.71 7.51
N GLU A 72 -13.59 -5.04 8.66
CA GLU A 72 -12.74 -4.08 9.38
C GLU A 72 -11.33 -4.17 8.83
N LEU A 73 -10.91 -3.12 8.16
CA LEU A 73 -9.65 -3.12 7.41
C LEU A 73 -8.59 -2.18 7.97
N ARG A 74 -8.93 -1.35 8.95
CA ARG A 74 -8.01 -0.32 9.43
C ARG A 74 -6.66 -0.90 9.87
N GLN A 75 -6.70 -1.92 10.72
CA GLN A 75 -5.45 -2.48 11.25
C GLN A 75 -4.66 -3.18 10.15
N ASP A 76 -5.36 -3.89 9.25
CA ASP A 76 -4.69 -4.56 8.14
C ASP A 76 -3.96 -3.56 7.23
N VAL A 77 -4.58 -2.41 6.97
CA VAL A 77 -3.95 -1.37 6.16
C VAL A 77 -2.72 -0.82 6.87
N ILE A 78 -2.84 -0.50 8.15
CA ILE A 78 -1.72 0.05 8.91
C ILE A 78 -0.58 -0.94 8.95
N ASP A 79 -0.87 -2.21 9.26
CA ASP A 79 0.16 -3.24 9.34
C ASP A 79 0.88 -3.42 8.00
N PHE A 80 0.13 -3.47 6.92
CA PHE A 80 0.74 -3.63 5.60
C PHE A 80 1.63 -2.44 5.26
N LEU A 81 1.15 -1.22 5.51
CA LEU A 81 1.90 -0.02 5.17
C LEU A 81 3.17 0.10 6.02
N GLU A 82 3.13 -0.35 7.28
CA GLU A 82 4.35 -0.38 8.09
C GLU A 82 5.38 -1.36 7.52
N VAL A 83 4.92 -2.54 7.07
CA VAL A 83 5.81 -3.50 6.43
C VAL A 83 6.39 -2.91 5.15
N ALA A 84 5.55 -2.31 4.32
CA ALA A 84 6.00 -1.70 3.06
C ALA A 84 7.00 -0.58 3.30
N TYR A 85 6.76 0.23 4.33
CA TYR A 85 7.69 1.28 4.72
C TYR A 85 9.04 0.69 5.12
N GLY A 86 9.01 -0.36 5.95
CA GLY A 86 10.25 -1.01 6.40
C GLY A 86 11.03 -1.66 5.27
N LYS A 87 10.35 -2.09 4.22
CA LYS A 87 11.01 -2.68 3.06
C LYS A 87 11.48 -1.63 2.05
N GLY A 88 11.17 -0.37 2.30
CA GLY A 88 11.58 0.70 1.41
C GLY A 88 10.73 0.82 0.15
N TRP A 89 9.53 0.23 0.13
CA TRP A 89 8.65 0.31 -1.03
C TRP A 89 7.93 1.65 -1.11
N ILE A 90 7.60 2.21 0.03
CA ILE A 90 6.85 3.46 0.14
C ILE A 90 7.56 4.42 1.07
N ARG A 91 7.14 5.67 1.03
CA ARG A 91 7.61 6.70 1.96
C ARG A 91 6.45 7.62 2.31
N THR A 92 6.62 8.35 3.40
CA THR A 92 5.67 9.42 3.75
C THR A 92 6.12 10.69 3.06
N LYS A 93 5.11 11.46 2.67
CA LYS A 93 5.36 12.71 1.96
C LYS A 93 5.46 13.88 2.93
#